data_78febce66fda546a58da8055f7d665de
#
_entry.id   78febce66fda546a58da8055f7d665de
#
_cell.length_a   1.000
_cell.length_b   1.000
_cell.length_c   1.000
_cell.angle_alpha   90.00
_cell.angle_beta   90.00
_cell.angle_gamma   90.00
#
_symmetry.space_group_name_H-M   'P 1'
#
loop_
_entity.id
_entity.type
_entity.pdbx_description
1 polymer ?
#
loop_
_entity_poly.entity_id
_entity_poly.type
_entity_poly.pdbx_seq_one_letter_code
_entity_poly.pdbx_strand_id
1 'polypeptide(L)'
;MSLIYLSSSSSEAEPLSMRIASQCESILGSGCFLSKNNEKISTQKIRLEIEACDVLIIVIAKTISEGTEDISPYNLIDNERIRLEIISAINKDILIMPVLIDDAKLPEKGNIPGALKKLLDYKPYHLREVFWSEDLEVLLEHLEEELSFIKEVKEKLSESVEVNYQRLAEFDGRKPAKLNLESSDFLQLRKMIEAEMIFLQKARGIGDRIAEKNALSALGLAYSRLGQTRKAIQYFQEQLNISQGLGYFEEVCGLLASLGDAYAVSGNIDRAKSYY
;
A
#
# COMPACT_ATOMS: atom_id res chain seq x y z
N MET A 1 7.93 14.13 3.67
CA MET A 1 9.04 13.32 4.18
C MET A 1 8.46 11.96 4.52
N SER A 2 8.98 10.91 3.94
CA SER A 2 8.49 9.56 4.19
C SER A 2 9.00 9.07 5.54
N LEU A 3 8.18 8.27 6.24
CA LEU A 3 8.50 7.76 7.57
C LEU A 3 8.48 6.22 7.54
N ILE A 4 9.58 5.63 8.00
CA ILE A 4 9.77 4.18 8.06
C ILE A 4 9.81 3.77 9.53
N TYR A 5 9.04 2.75 9.89
CA TYR A 5 9.11 2.12 11.22
C TYR A 5 9.85 0.79 11.12
N LEU A 6 10.90 0.62 11.92
CA LEU A 6 11.65 -0.63 11.98
C LEU A 6 11.37 -1.35 13.30
N SER A 7 10.91 -2.58 13.18
CA SER A 7 10.65 -3.50 14.30
C SER A 7 11.65 -4.65 14.25
N SER A 8 12.16 -5.05 15.41
CA SER A 8 13.11 -6.15 15.57
C SER A 8 12.47 -7.33 16.28
N SER A 9 12.57 -8.53 15.71
CA SER A 9 11.97 -9.74 16.30
C SER A 9 12.63 -10.18 17.60
N SER A 10 13.87 -9.79 17.81
CA SER A 10 14.66 -10.18 18.99
C SER A 10 15.72 -9.15 19.30
N SER A 11 16.43 -9.32 20.43
CA SER A 11 17.62 -8.52 20.80
C SER A 11 18.75 -8.67 19.79
N GLU A 12 18.89 -9.83 19.18
CA GLU A 12 19.90 -10.12 18.16
C GLU A 12 19.60 -9.39 16.83
N ALA A 13 18.32 -9.16 16.52
CA ALA A 13 17.90 -8.41 15.35
C ALA A 13 18.02 -6.88 15.50
N GLU A 14 18.13 -6.38 16.75
CA GLU A 14 18.13 -4.93 17.03
C GLU A 14 19.33 -4.19 16.41
N PRO A 15 20.59 -4.67 16.49
CA PRO A 15 21.74 -4.05 15.82
C PRO A 15 21.58 -4.02 14.31
N LEU A 16 21.00 -5.06 13.73
CA LEU A 16 20.75 -5.16 12.29
C LEU A 16 19.69 -4.16 11.83
N SER A 17 18.63 -3.97 12.62
CA SER A 17 17.63 -2.94 12.38
C SER A 17 18.20 -1.54 12.43
N MET A 18 19.11 -1.25 13.37
CA MET A 18 19.84 0.02 13.43
C MET A 18 20.69 0.26 12.19
N ARG A 19 21.36 -0.80 11.70
CA ARG A 19 22.19 -0.72 10.49
C ARG A 19 21.33 -0.44 9.26
N ILE A 20 20.16 -1.08 9.12
CA ILE A 20 19.20 -0.81 8.04
C ILE A 20 18.69 0.63 8.15
N ALA A 21 18.28 1.09 9.34
CA ALA A 21 17.80 2.45 9.57
C ALA A 21 18.81 3.51 9.13
N SER A 22 20.05 3.35 9.54
CA SER A 22 21.14 4.27 9.15
C SER A 22 21.32 4.37 7.64
N GLN A 23 21.17 3.27 6.91
CA GLN A 23 21.26 3.26 5.45
C GLN A 23 20.02 3.89 4.81
N CYS A 24 18.83 3.62 5.33
CA CYS A 24 17.59 4.28 4.88
C CYS A 24 17.67 5.80 5.05
N GLU A 25 18.17 6.29 6.18
CA GLU A 25 18.35 7.72 6.44
C GLU A 25 19.39 8.34 5.50
N SER A 26 20.51 7.66 5.28
CA SER A 26 21.62 8.14 4.45
C SER A 26 21.27 8.19 2.97
N ILE A 27 20.59 7.16 2.44
CA ILE A 27 20.35 6.99 1.00
C ILE A 27 19.01 7.59 0.59
N LEU A 28 17.96 7.33 1.36
CA LEU A 28 16.58 7.74 1.01
C LEU A 28 16.18 9.08 1.63
N GLY A 29 16.97 9.64 2.56
CA GLY A 29 16.61 10.84 3.30
C GLY A 29 15.30 10.69 4.09
N SER A 30 14.90 9.45 4.37
CA SER A 30 13.67 9.12 5.08
C SER A 30 13.89 9.11 6.59
N GLY A 31 12.93 9.60 7.37
CA GLY A 31 12.98 9.48 8.82
C GLY A 31 12.70 8.03 9.24
N CYS A 32 13.51 7.50 10.15
CA CYS A 32 13.34 6.15 10.67
C CYS A 32 12.98 6.16 12.16
N PHE A 33 11.92 5.43 12.52
CA PHE A 33 11.60 5.10 13.89
C PHE A 33 12.04 3.68 14.21
N LEU A 34 12.83 3.53 15.25
CA LEU A 34 13.29 2.23 15.74
C LEU A 34 12.45 1.77 16.95
N SER A 35 11.85 0.61 16.83
CA SER A 35 11.21 -0.08 17.94
C SER A 35 12.26 -0.56 18.95
N LYS A 36 12.16 -0.14 20.21
CA LYS A 36 13.08 -0.58 21.27
C LYS A 36 12.44 -1.66 22.13
N ASN A 37 12.97 -2.86 22.11
CA ASN A 37 12.40 -4.02 22.79
C ASN A 37 12.28 -3.87 24.32
N ASN A 38 13.07 -3.02 24.95
CA ASN A 38 13.14 -2.88 26.41
C ASN A 38 12.30 -1.74 27.01
N GLU A 39 11.60 -0.94 26.20
CA GLU A 39 10.75 0.13 26.70
C GLU A 39 9.31 -0.37 26.92
N LYS A 40 8.76 -0.16 28.11
CA LYS A 40 7.31 -0.31 28.37
C LYS A 40 6.57 0.84 27.70
N ILE A 41 6.29 0.68 26.40
CA ILE A 41 5.52 1.66 25.64
C ILE A 41 4.04 1.31 25.72
N SER A 42 3.18 2.30 25.90
CA SER A 42 1.74 2.06 25.88
C SER A 42 1.26 1.63 24.49
N THR A 43 0.30 0.72 24.44
CA THR A 43 -0.35 0.26 23.20
C THR A 43 -0.81 1.44 22.32
N GLN A 44 -1.28 2.52 22.93
CA GLN A 44 -1.72 3.71 22.24
C GLN A 44 -0.56 4.44 21.54
N LYS A 45 0.61 4.51 22.18
CA LYS A 45 1.79 5.14 21.59
C LYS A 45 2.29 4.34 20.38
N ILE A 46 2.35 3.00 20.50
CA ILE A 46 2.71 2.12 19.36
C ILE A 46 1.78 2.36 18.16
N ARG A 47 0.47 2.42 18.40
CA ARG A 47 -0.50 2.67 17.33
C ARG A 47 -0.26 4.01 16.64
N LEU A 48 -0.06 5.08 17.39
CA LEU A 48 0.19 6.42 16.84
C LEU A 48 1.48 6.48 16.04
N GLU A 49 2.56 5.83 16.51
CA GLU A 49 3.82 5.76 15.79
C GLU A 49 3.67 4.98 14.46
N ILE A 50 2.98 3.84 14.49
CA ILE A 50 2.71 3.06 13.28
C ILE A 50 1.81 3.84 12.31
N GLU A 51 0.73 4.45 12.80
CA GLU A 51 -0.20 5.24 11.97
C GLU A 51 0.48 6.45 11.28
N ALA A 52 1.56 6.96 11.85
CA ALA A 52 2.34 8.04 11.25
C ALA A 52 3.31 7.59 10.16
N CYS A 53 3.55 6.27 10.01
CA CYS A 53 4.54 5.72 9.10
C CYS A 53 3.93 5.31 7.75
N ASP A 54 4.78 5.31 6.73
CA ASP A 54 4.45 4.87 5.37
C ASP A 54 4.74 3.38 5.18
N VAL A 55 5.77 2.88 5.86
CA VAL A 55 6.26 1.51 5.75
C VAL A 55 6.63 0.97 7.13
N LEU A 56 6.29 -0.29 7.40
CA LEU A 56 6.77 -1.08 8.53
C LEU A 56 7.75 -2.14 8.03
N ILE A 57 9.02 -2.03 8.41
CA ILE A 57 10.02 -3.06 8.16
C ILE A 57 10.15 -3.91 9.43
N ILE A 58 10.02 -5.23 9.27
CA ILE A 58 10.12 -6.20 10.37
C ILE A 58 11.39 -7.02 10.15
N VAL A 59 12.40 -6.79 10.98
CA VAL A 59 13.67 -7.53 10.91
C VAL A 59 13.57 -8.78 11.76
N ILE A 60 13.71 -9.93 11.12
CA ILE A 60 13.57 -11.26 11.72
C ILE A 60 14.91 -11.96 11.64
N ALA A 61 15.54 -12.19 12.79
CA ALA A 61 16.75 -12.96 12.92
C ALA A 61 16.48 -14.26 13.69
N LYS A 62 17.38 -15.22 13.51
CA LYS A 62 17.38 -16.44 14.35
C LYS A 62 17.65 -16.07 15.79
N THR A 63 16.88 -16.64 16.70
CA THR A 63 17.18 -16.56 18.12
C THR A 63 17.86 -17.85 18.55
N ILE A 64 19.02 -17.73 19.13
CA ILE A 64 19.73 -18.87 19.73
C ILE A 64 19.20 -18.99 21.15
N SER A 65 18.28 -19.92 21.40
CA SER A 65 17.90 -20.29 22.76
C SER A 65 19.00 -21.18 23.34
N GLU A 66 19.58 -20.78 24.46
CA GLU A 66 20.53 -21.64 25.19
C GLU A 66 19.90 -22.99 25.50
N GLY A 67 20.37 -24.06 24.85
CA GLY A 67 20.06 -25.45 25.19
C GLY A 67 19.09 -26.21 24.30
N THR A 68 18.56 -25.63 23.22
CA THR A 68 17.79 -26.39 22.22
C THR A 68 18.21 -26.01 20.82
N GLU A 69 18.49 -27.01 19.97
CA GLU A 69 18.74 -26.82 18.53
C GLU A 69 17.48 -26.42 17.75
N ASP A 70 16.36 -26.23 18.44
CA ASP A 70 15.11 -25.81 17.83
C ASP A 70 15.14 -24.32 17.50
N ILE A 71 15.34 -24.07 16.21
CA ILE A 71 15.18 -22.75 15.59
C ILE A 71 13.69 -22.39 15.68
N SER A 72 13.30 -21.74 16.77
CA SER A 72 11.92 -21.32 16.91
C SER A 72 11.69 -20.00 16.18
N PRO A 73 10.83 -19.94 15.16
CA PRO A 73 10.33 -18.70 14.58
C PRO A 73 9.36 -17.97 15.55
N TYR A 74 9.28 -18.42 16.80
CA TYR A 74 8.23 -18.06 17.75
C TYR A 74 8.34 -16.65 18.32
N ASN A 75 9.50 -15.98 18.23
CA ASN A 75 9.64 -14.63 18.81
C ASN A 75 8.71 -13.59 18.16
N LEU A 76 8.33 -13.77 16.90
CA LEU A 76 7.32 -12.94 16.23
C LEU A 76 5.93 -13.11 16.84
N ILE A 77 5.61 -14.33 17.31
CA ILE A 77 4.28 -14.70 17.83
C ILE A 77 4.18 -14.41 19.32
N ASP A 78 5.25 -14.65 20.07
CA ASP A 78 5.27 -14.54 21.53
C ASP A 78 5.53 -13.10 22.01
N ASN A 79 6.16 -12.27 21.16
CA ASN A 79 6.37 -10.86 21.49
C ASN A 79 5.08 -10.05 21.26
N GLU A 80 4.42 -9.68 22.36
CA GLU A 80 3.16 -8.92 22.35
C GLU A 80 3.30 -7.59 21.60
N ARG A 81 4.44 -6.92 21.74
CA ARG A 81 4.71 -5.65 21.09
C ARG A 81 4.74 -5.79 19.57
N ILE A 82 5.51 -6.73 19.05
CA ILE A 82 5.60 -6.97 17.60
C ILE A 82 4.25 -7.35 17.02
N ARG A 83 3.48 -8.18 17.74
CA ARG A 83 2.11 -8.50 17.36
C ARG A 83 1.24 -7.26 17.23
N LEU A 84 1.34 -6.33 18.19
CA LEU A 84 0.59 -5.06 18.16
C LEU A 84 1.03 -4.18 16.99
N GLU A 85 2.33 -4.09 16.72
CA GLU A 85 2.89 -3.34 15.61
C GLU A 85 2.37 -3.89 14.27
N ILE A 86 2.47 -5.21 14.07
CA ILE A 86 1.99 -5.88 12.84
C ILE A 86 0.48 -5.71 12.67
N ILE A 87 -0.30 -5.96 13.72
CA ILE A 87 -1.76 -5.83 13.67
C ILE A 87 -2.16 -4.39 13.40
N SER A 88 -1.48 -3.41 13.99
CA SER A 88 -1.74 -2.00 13.74
C SER A 88 -1.45 -1.63 12.28
N ALA A 89 -0.33 -2.09 11.73
CA ALA A 89 0.03 -1.88 10.33
C ALA A 89 -0.97 -2.56 9.37
N ILE A 90 -1.37 -3.81 9.67
CA ILE A 90 -2.38 -4.53 8.88
C ILE A 90 -3.72 -3.80 8.88
N ASN A 91 -4.17 -3.30 10.03
CA ASN A 91 -5.46 -2.61 10.17
C ASN A 91 -5.48 -1.25 9.48
N LYS A 92 -4.33 -0.63 9.33
CA LYS A 92 -4.14 0.65 8.63
C LYS A 92 -3.64 0.48 7.20
N ASP A 93 -3.56 -0.76 6.71
CA ASP A 93 -3.03 -1.13 5.39
C ASP A 93 -1.68 -0.46 5.07
N ILE A 94 -0.84 -0.29 6.08
CA ILE A 94 0.53 0.19 5.93
C ILE A 94 1.34 -0.92 5.26
N LEU A 95 2.21 -0.55 4.33
CA LEU A 95 3.10 -1.49 3.66
C LEU A 95 3.99 -2.19 4.69
N ILE A 96 3.95 -3.52 4.71
CA ILE A 96 4.80 -4.33 5.59
C ILE A 96 5.88 -5.01 4.74
N MET A 97 7.14 -4.86 5.13
CA MET A 97 8.29 -5.48 4.48
C MET A 97 8.98 -6.41 5.48
N PRO A 98 8.71 -7.73 5.45
CA PRO A 98 9.44 -8.70 6.26
C PRO A 98 10.87 -8.85 5.73
N VAL A 99 11.87 -8.67 6.59
CA VAL A 99 13.30 -8.83 6.29
C VAL A 99 13.84 -9.99 7.11
N LEU A 100 14.27 -11.05 6.43
CA LEU A 100 14.79 -12.27 7.01
C LEU A 100 16.32 -12.25 6.97
N ILE A 101 16.94 -12.40 8.12
CA ILE A 101 18.41 -12.42 8.24
C ILE A 101 18.90 -13.85 8.09
N ASP A 102 19.84 -14.06 7.18
CA ASP A 102 20.45 -15.36 6.85
C ASP A 102 19.37 -16.44 6.58
N ASP A 103 19.36 -17.51 7.36
CA ASP A 103 18.40 -18.62 7.22
C ASP A 103 17.12 -18.43 8.06
N ALA A 104 16.83 -17.22 8.55
CA ALA A 104 15.57 -16.96 9.27
C ALA A 104 14.36 -17.22 8.35
N LYS A 105 13.26 -17.66 8.92
CA LYS A 105 12.03 -18.01 8.18
C LYS A 105 10.82 -17.35 8.81
N LEU A 106 9.83 -17.06 7.98
CA LEU A 106 8.49 -16.70 8.49
C LEU A 106 7.84 -17.93 9.12
N PRO A 107 6.97 -17.75 10.12
CA PRO A 107 6.22 -18.84 10.71
C PRO A 107 5.29 -19.51 9.70
N GLU A 108 5.07 -20.81 9.84
CA GLU A 108 4.15 -21.55 8.99
C GLU A 108 2.70 -21.11 9.23
N LYS A 109 1.88 -21.20 8.17
CA LYS A 109 0.46 -20.77 8.19
C LYS A 109 -0.38 -21.42 9.31
N GLY A 110 0.00 -22.63 9.73
CA GLY A 110 -0.65 -23.35 10.84
C GLY A 110 -0.30 -22.82 12.22
N ASN A 111 0.86 -22.21 12.37
CA ASN A 111 1.44 -21.82 13.65
C ASN A 111 1.29 -20.31 13.95
N ILE A 112 0.60 -19.56 13.09
CA ILE A 112 0.43 -18.12 13.25
C ILE A 112 -1.01 -17.76 13.62
N PRO A 113 -1.23 -16.87 14.61
CA PRO A 113 -2.56 -16.38 14.98
C PRO A 113 -3.30 -15.77 13.79
N GLY A 114 -4.63 -15.95 13.75
CA GLY A 114 -5.46 -15.51 12.64
C GLY A 114 -5.26 -14.05 12.23
N ALA A 115 -5.09 -13.16 13.21
CA ALA A 115 -4.86 -11.74 12.99
C ALA A 115 -3.53 -11.42 12.27
N LEU A 116 -2.53 -12.30 12.38
CA LEU A 116 -1.22 -12.13 11.77
C LEU A 116 -1.07 -12.89 10.44
N LYS A 117 -2.05 -13.69 10.02
CA LYS A 117 -1.96 -14.49 8.79
C LYS A 117 -1.68 -13.64 7.55
N LYS A 118 -2.18 -12.42 7.53
CA LYS A 118 -1.95 -11.46 6.43
C LYS A 118 -0.47 -11.09 6.26
N LEU A 119 0.36 -11.27 7.31
CA LEU A 119 1.81 -11.09 7.21
C LEU A 119 2.44 -12.03 6.18
N LEU A 120 1.89 -13.24 6.01
CA LEU A 120 2.40 -14.25 5.07
C LEU A 120 2.09 -13.92 3.60
N ASP A 121 1.24 -12.94 3.33
CA ASP A 121 0.91 -12.48 1.99
C ASP A 121 1.94 -11.46 1.46
N TYR A 122 2.81 -10.94 2.34
CA TYR A 122 3.89 -10.04 1.95
C TYR A 122 5.13 -10.83 1.53
N LYS A 123 5.80 -10.38 0.48
CA LYS A 123 7.04 -10.98 0.00
C LYS A 123 8.18 -10.67 0.99
N PRO A 124 8.84 -11.69 1.55
CA PRO A 124 9.99 -11.45 2.42
C PRO A 124 11.25 -11.08 1.60
N TYR A 125 12.11 -10.24 2.20
CA TYR A 125 13.44 -9.91 1.71
C TYR A 125 14.47 -10.68 2.53
N HIS A 126 15.49 -11.21 1.87
CA HIS A 126 16.57 -11.95 2.53
C HIS A 126 17.82 -11.09 2.55
N LEU A 127 18.36 -10.85 3.76
CA LEU A 127 19.63 -10.17 3.98
C LEU A 127 20.62 -11.16 4.60
N ARG A 128 21.62 -11.54 3.81
CA ARG A 128 22.69 -12.46 4.24
C ARG A 128 23.86 -11.62 4.76
N GLU A 129 24.37 -11.94 5.94
CA GLU A 129 25.51 -11.19 6.50
C GLU A 129 26.73 -11.17 5.57
N VAL A 130 26.97 -12.25 4.84
CA VAL A 130 28.09 -12.39 3.88
C VAL A 130 27.89 -11.50 2.63
N PHE A 131 26.65 -11.29 2.20
CA PHE A 131 26.28 -10.51 1.02
C PHE A 131 25.46 -9.27 1.40
N TRP A 132 25.74 -8.72 2.57
CA TRP A 132 24.93 -7.64 3.16
C TRP A 132 24.73 -6.45 2.23
N SER A 133 25.80 -6.01 1.56
CA SER A 133 25.73 -4.82 0.72
C SER A 133 24.83 -5.02 -0.49
N GLU A 134 24.98 -6.15 -1.17
CA GLU A 134 24.21 -6.50 -2.35
C GLU A 134 22.73 -6.73 -2.02
N ASP A 135 22.47 -7.50 -0.95
CA ASP A 135 21.10 -7.80 -0.54
C ASP A 135 20.37 -6.54 0.00
N LEU A 136 21.10 -5.65 0.69
CA LEU A 136 20.57 -4.39 1.17
C LEU A 136 20.27 -3.41 0.04
N GLU A 137 21.09 -3.35 -1.00
CA GLU A 137 20.86 -2.53 -2.18
C GLU A 137 19.53 -2.88 -2.83
N VAL A 138 19.23 -4.16 -3.02
CA VAL A 138 17.95 -4.65 -3.55
C VAL A 138 16.77 -4.24 -2.65
N LEU A 139 16.93 -4.32 -1.33
CA LEU A 139 15.89 -3.88 -0.40
C LEU A 139 15.64 -2.39 -0.51
N LEU A 140 16.71 -1.57 -0.58
CA LEU A 140 16.62 -0.12 -0.64
C LEU A 140 16.05 0.38 -1.97
N GLU A 141 16.44 -0.20 -3.10
CA GLU A 141 15.86 0.12 -4.41
C GLU A 141 14.33 -0.08 -4.39
N HIS A 142 13.89 -1.24 -3.91
CA HIS A 142 12.46 -1.51 -3.85
C HIS A 142 11.72 -0.60 -2.85
N LEU A 143 12.35 -0.30 -1.72
CA LEU A 143 11.80 0.63 -0.73
C LEU A 143 11.68 2.05 -1.31
N GLU A 144 12.66 2.49 -2.09
CA GLU A 144 12.63 3.79 -2.78
C GLU A 144 11.48 3.87 -3.79
N GLU A 145 11.30 2.82 -4.60
CA GLU A 145 10.17 2.72 -5.53
C GLU A 145 8.82 2.82 -4.80
N GLU A 146 8.66 2.08 -3.69
CA GLU A 146 7.46 2.07 -2.89
C GLU A 146 7.18 3.45 -2.25
N LEU A 147 8.19 4.06 -1.64
CA LEU A 147 8.07 5.38 -1.03
C LEU A 147 7.79 6.48 -2.06
N SER A 148 8.41 6.41 -3.23
CA SER A 148 8.16 7.34 -4.34
C SER A 148 6.74 7.22 -4.84
N PHE A 149 6.23 6.00 -4.97
CA PHE A 149 4.84 5.77 -5.33
C PHE A 149 3.87 6.32 -4.28
N ILE A 150 4.09 6.01 -2.99
CA ILE A 150 3.25 6.51 -1.89
C ILE A 150 3.23 8.05 -1.89
N LYS A 151 4.39 8.68 -2.09
CA LYS A 151 4.52 10.13 -2.16
C LYS A 151 3.75 10.72 -3.34
N GLU A 152 3.93 10.16 -4.55
CA GLU A 152 3.24 10.61 -5.76
C GLU A 152 1.72 10.54 -5.61
N VAL A 153 1.24 9.45 -5.00
CA VAL A 153 -0.18 9.26 -4.75
C VAL A 153 -0.69 10.28 -3.74
N LYS A 154 0.02 10.52 -2.63
CA LYS A 154 -0.33 11.54 -1.63
C LYS A 154 -0.37 12.95 -2.21
N GLU A 155 0.60 13.31 -3.04
CA GLU A 155 0.65 14.62 -3.71
C GLU A 155 -0.52 14.81 -4.68
N LYS A 156 -0.77 13.85 -5.55
CA LYS A 156 -1.89 13.89 -6.51
C LYS A 156 -3.26 13.96 -5.83
N LEU A 157 -3.40 13.32 -4.69
CA LEU A 157 -4.63 13.39 -3.93
C LEU A 157 -4.80 14.77 -3.25
N SER A 158 -3.74 15.30 -2.64
CA SER A 158 -3.81 16.63 -2.04
C SER A 158 -4.19 17.70 -3.09
N GLU A 159 -3.63 17.59 -4.31
CA GLU A 159 -3.98 18.46 -5.43
C GLU A 159 -5.45 18.28 -5.87
N SER A 160 -5.92 17.04 -6.02
CA SER A 160 -7.30 16.77 -6.44
C SER A 160 -8.32 17.19 -5.37
N VAL A 161 -7.99 17.04 -4.10
CA VAL A 161 -8.81 17.50 -2.98
C VAL A 161 -8.85 19.03 -2.98
N GLU A 162 -7.73 19.73 -3.15
CA GLU A 162 -7.68 21.20 -3.17
C GLU A 162 -8.50 21.77 -4.33
N VAL A 163 -8.38 21.21 -5.54
CA VAL A 163 -9.15 21.61 -6.73
C VAL A 163 -10.65 21.40 -6.52
N ASN A 164 -11.06 20.27 -5.95
CA ASN A 164 -12.45 20.00 -5.64
C ASN A 164 -12.98 20.90 -4.53
N TYR A 165 -12.14 21.26 -3.54
CA TYR A 165 -12.46 22.22 -2.49
C TYR A 165 -12.73 23.61 -3.02
N GLN A 166 -11.87 24.09 -3.91
CA GLN A 166 -12.04 25.42 -4.52
C GLN A 166 -13.32 25.49 -5.36
N ARG A 167 -13.60 24.45 -6.16
CA ARG A 167 -14.84 24.38 -6.96
C ARG A 167 -16.11 24.29 -6.13
N LEU A 168 -16.11 23.50 -5.05
CA LEU A 168 -17.27 23.42 -4.14
C LEU A 168 -17.48 24.71 -3.35
N ALA A 169 -16.40 25.42 -2.98
CA ALA A 169 -16.48 26.71 -2.30
C ALA A 169 -17.05 27.80 -3.22
N GLU A 170 -16.77 27.74 -4.53
CA GLU A 170 -17.36 28.65 -5.53
C GLU A 170 -18.85 28.36 -5.76
N PHE A 171 -19.29 27.11 -5.61
CA PHE A 171 -20.67 26.70 -5.90
C PHE A 171 -21.64 26.88 -4.71
N ASP A 172 -21.20 26.72 -3.46
CA ASP A 172 -22.09 26.64 -2.28
C ASP A 172 -21.75 27.68 -1.17
N GLY A 173 -20.71 28.46 -1.33
CA GLY A 173 -20.32 29.48 -0.33
C GLY A 173 -19.95 28.92 1.06
N ARG A 174 -19.89 27.61 1.23
CA ARG A 174 -19.48 26.92 2.45
C ARG A 174 -18.15 26.23 2.24
N LYS A 175 -17.21 26.43 3.17
CA LYS A 175 -15.95 25.65 3.18
C LYS A 175 -16.26 24.21 3.61
N PRO A 176 -16.10 23.21 2.74
CA PRO A 176 -16.30 21.84 3.12
C PRO A 176 -15.25 21.38 4.15
N ALA A 177 -15.57 20.38 4.99
CA ALA A 177 -14.62 19.82 5.95
C ALA A 177 -13.46 19.12 5.24
N LYS A 178 -12.20 19.35 5.65
CA LYS A 178 -11.03 18.68 5.07
C LYS A 178 -11.21 17.16 5.14
N LEU A 179 -11.18 16.52 3.97
CA LEU A 179 -11.18 15.05 3.87
C LEU A 179 -9.77 14.55 4.22
N ASN A 180 -9.60 14.02 5.43
CA ASN A 180 -8.38 13.29 5.79
C ASN A 180 -8.49 11.89 5.17
N LEU A 181 -7.92 11.71 3.97
CA LEU A 181 -7.70 10.36 3.43
C LEU A 181 -6.49 9.77 4.15
N GLU A 182 -6.71 8.66 4.83
CA GLU A 182 -5.67 7.92 5.55
C GLU A 182 -4.77 7.19 4.54
N SER A 183 -3.49 7.01 4.89
CA SER A 183 -2.50 6.28 4.07
C SER A 183 -2.96 4.86 3.71
N SER A 184 -3.84 4.27 4.53
CA SER A 184 -4.48 2.98 4.32
C SER A 184 -5.30 2.88 3.04
N ASP A 185 -6.04 3.94 2.71
CA ASP A 185 -6.95 3.94 1.54
C ASP A 185 -6.17 3.83 0.23
N PHE A 186 -4.95 4.37 0.19
CA PHE A 186 -4.09 4.32 -0.99
C PHE A 186 -3.49 2.95 -1.24
N LEU A 187 -3.04 2.30 -0.18
CA LEU A 187 -2.46 0.96 -0.30
C LEU A 187 -3.54 -0.05 -0.73
N GLN A 188 -4.78 0.13 -0.23
CA GLN A 188 -5.91 -0.68 -0.68
C GLN A 188 -6.23 -0.46 -2.15
N LEU A 189 -6.29 0.80 -2.59
CA LEU A 189 -6.52 1.14 -3.99
C LEU A 189 -5.42 0.60 -4.91
N ARG A 190 -4.15 0.65 -4.48
CA ARG A 190 -3.04 0.07 -5.22
C ARG A 190 -3.16 -1.43 -5.37
N LYS A 191 -3.36 -2.17 -4.26
CA LYS A 191 -3.56 -3.62 -4.28
C LYS A 191 -4.75 -4.01 -5.18
N MET A 192 -5.82 -3.23 -5.12
CA MET A 192 -6.98 -3.43 -6.00
C MET A 192 -6.61 -3.20 -7.47
N ILE A 193 -5.88 -2.15 -7.80
CA ILE A 193 -5.41 -1.88 -9.17
C ILE A 193 -4.53 -3.02 -9.68
N GLU A 194 -3.57 -3.48 -8.90
CA GLU A 194 -2.68 -4.58 -9.29
C GLU A 194 -3.46 -5.88 -9.54
N ALA A 195 -4.38 -6.22 -8.64
CA ALA A 195 -5.24 -7.39 -8.79
C ALA A 195 -6.14 -7.30 -10.03
N GLU A 196 -6.76 -6.14 -10.25
CA GLU A 196 -7.64 -5.92 -11.41
C GLU A 196 -6.86 -5.88 -12.74
N MET A 197 -5.63 -5.40 -12.75
CA MET A 197 -4.77 -5.47 -13.94
C MET A 197 -4.44 -6.91 -14.32
N ILE A 198 -4.10 -7.76 -13.35
CA ILE A 198 -3.87 -9.19 -13.58
C ILE A 198 -5.15 -9.86 -14.09
N PHE A 199 -6.29 -9.55 -13.46
CA PHE A 199 -7.58 -10.09 -13.85
C PHE A 199 -7.98 -9.65 -15.26
N LEU A 200 -7.78 -8.36 -15.61
CA LEU A 200 -7.99 -7.82 -16.95
C LEU A 200 -7.17 -8.56 -18.00
N GLN A 201 -5.89 -8.80 -17.72
CA GLN A 201 -5.02 -9.54 -18.62
C GLN A 201 -5.49 -10.97 -18.84
N LYS A 202 -5.93 -11.67 -17.79
CA LYS A 202 -6.50 -13.00 -17.89
C LYS A 202 -7.79 -13.02 -18.69
N ALA A 203 -8.72 -12.10 -18.40
CA ALA A 203 -10.00 -11.98 -19.11
C ALA A 203 -9.79 -11.76 -20.61
N ARG A 204 -8.83 -10.88 -20.99
CA ARG A 204 -8.43 -10.67 -22.39
C ARG A 204 -7.85 -11.95 -23.02
N GLY A 205 -7.01 -12.66 -22.30
CA GLY A 205 -6.37 -13.90 -22.78
C GLY A 205 -7.35 -15.02 -23.10
N ILE A 206 -8.46 -15.13 -22.35
CA ILE A 206 -9.51 -16.13 -22.57
C ILE A 206 -10.70 -15.59 -23.39
N GLY A 207 -10.71 -14.31 -23.73
CA GLY A 207 -11.80 -13.69 -24.50
C GLY A 207 -13.08 -13.45 -23.71
N ASP A 208 -13.02 -13.44 -22.36
CA ASP A 208 -14.18 -13.17 -21.51
C ASP A 208 -14.48 -11.66 -21.45
N ARG A 209 -15.35 -11.21 -22.34
CA ARG A 209 -15.72 -9.79 -22.49
C ARG A 209 -16.46 -9.24 -21.27
N ILE A 210 -17.18 -10.08 -20.52
CA ILE A 210 -17.90 -9.66 -19.31
C ILE A 210 -16.90 -9.41 -18.19
N ALA A 211 -15.99 -10.36 -17.98
CA ALA A 211 -14.92 -10.21 -16.99
C ALA A 211 -14.00 -9.02 -17.35
N GLU A 212 -13.64 -8.84 -18.63
CA GLU A 212 -12.88 -7.69 -19.12
C GLU A 212 -13.57 -6.36 -18.78
N LYS A 213 -14.87 -6.23 -19.10
CA LYS A 213 -15.68 -5.06 -18.79
C LYS A 213 -15.67 -4.73 -17.29
N ASN A 214 -15.84 -5.75 -16.43
CA ASN A 214 -15.90 -5.56 -14.99
C ASN A 214 -14.54 -5.08 -14.44
N ALA A 215 -13.43 -5.65 -14.89
CA ALA A 215 -12.09 -5.21 -14.51
C ALA A 215 -11.80 -3.77 -14.95
N LEU A 216 -12.20 -3.41 -16.17
CA LEU A 216 -12.06 -2.03 -16.68
C LEU A 216 -12.86 -1.03 -15.84
N SER A 217 -14.07 -1.41 -15.40
CA SER A 217 -14.88 -0.60 -14.48
C SER A 217 -14.17 -0.36 -13.15
N ALA A 218 -13.65 -1.43 -12.54
CA ALA A 218 -12.93 -1.34 -11.27
C ALA A 218 -11.67 -0.47 -11.38
N LEU A 219 -10.89 -0.63 -12.46
CA LEU A 219 -9.71 0.19 -12.74
C LEU A 219 -10.09 1.66 -12.97
N GLY A 220 -11.13 1.94 -13.77
CA GLY A 220 -11.60 3.30 -14.01
C GLY A 220 -11.98 4.02 -12.72
N LEU A 221 -12.73 3.36 -11.84
CA LEU A 221 -13.11 3.89 -10.53
C LEU A 221 -11.89 4.08 -9.60
N ALA A 222 -10.99 3.13 -9.58
CA ALA A 222 -9.78 3.22 -8.75
C ALA A 222 -8.90 4.39 -9.17
N TYR A 223 -8.63 4.54 -10.47
CA TYR A 223 -7.85 5.66 -10.99
C TYR A 223 -8.55 7.01 -10.83
N SER A 224 -9.89 7.04 -10.92
CA SER A 224 -10.67 8.24 -10.60
C SER A 224 -10.49 8.66 -9.15
N ARG A 225 -10.57 7.71 -8.19
CA ARG A 225 -10.32 7.97 -6.77
C ARG A 225 -8.88 8.43 -6.48
N LEU A 226 -7.91 7.96 -7.26
CA LEU A 226 -6.51 8.40 -7.18
C LEU A 226 -6.28 9.78 -7.85
N GLY A 227 -7.31 10.43 -8.39
CA GLY A 227 -7.16 11.68 -9.13
C GLY A 227 -6.43 11.52 -10.48
N GLN A 228 -6.09 10.28 -10.88
CA GLN A 228 -5.47 9.99 -12.18
C GLN A 228 -6.51 10.00 -13.31
N THR A 229 -7.14 11.15 -13.49
CA THR A 229 -8.31 11.34 -14.37
C THR A 229 -8.08 10.87 -15.81
N ARG A 230 -6.87 11.06 -16.37
CA ARG A 230 -6.56 10.59 -17.73
C ARG A 230 -6.64 9.07 -17.85
N LYS A 231 -6.12 8.33 -16.88
CA LYS A 231 -6.21 6.86 -16.86
C LYS A 231 -7.64 6.40 -16.63
N ALA A 232 -8.35 7.05 -15.70
CA ALA A 232 -9.77 6.76 -15.48
C ALA A 232 -10.59 6.89 -16.77
N ILE A 233 -10.40 7.98 -17.53
CA ILE A 233 -11.05 8.20 -18.82
C ILE A 233 -10.72 7.06 -19.81
N GLN A 234 -9.46 6.63 -19.90
CA GLN A 234 -9.08 5.53 -20.80
C GLN A 234 -9.84 4.23 -20.47
N TYR A 235 -9.84 3.83 -19.19
CA TYR A 235 -10.53 2.61 -18.76
C TYR A 235 -12.04 2.70 -18.94
N PHE A 236 -12.66 3.85 -18.64
CA PHE A 236 -14.08 4.06 -18.87
C PHE A 236 -14.45 4.03 -20.37
N GLN A 237 -13.61 4.56 -21.26
CA GLN A 237 -13.83 4.49 -22.71
C GLN A 237 -13.74 3.05 -23.24
N GLU A 238 -12.75 2.27 -22.77
CA GLU A 238 -12.66 0.86 -23.13
C GLU A 238 -13.88 0.07 -22.62
N GLN A 239 -14.30 0.32 -21.38
CA GLN A 239 -15.51 -0.27 -20.79
C GLN A 239 -16.76 0.10 -21.63
N LEU A 240 -16.88 1.36 -22.05
CA LEU A 240 -18.02 1.85 -22.84
C LEU A 240 -18.14 1.08 -24.16
N ASN A 241 -17.02 0.89 -24.86
CA ASN A 241 -17.00 0.13 -26.11
C ASN A 241 -17.46 -1.32 -25.91
N ILE A 242 -17.06 -1.96 -24.83
CA ILE A 242 -17.48 -3.33 -24.53
C ILE A 242 -18.95 -3.37 -24.15
N SER A 243 -19.41 -2.47 -23.27
CA SER A 243 -20.81 -2.42 -22.81
C SER A 243 -21.77 -2.17 -23.98
N GLN A 244 -21.42 -1.30 -24.90
CA GLN A 244 -22.19 -1.07 -26.13
C GLN A 244 -22.24 -2.33 -27.01
N GLY A 245 -21.11 -3.00 -27.21
CA GLY A 245 -21.03 -4.24 -28.00
C GLY A 245 -21.81 -5.41 -27.38
N LEU A 246 -21.99 -5.44 -26.07
CA LEU A 246 -22.75 -6.45 -25.33
C LEU A 246 -24.23 -6.07 -25.12
N GLY A 247 -24.65 -4.86 -25.47
CA GLY A 247 -26.02 -4.39 -25.31
C GLY A 247 -26.43 -4.01 -23.89
N TYR A 248 -25.50 -3.70 -23.00
CA TYR A 248 -25.78 -3.26 -21.62
C TYR A 248 -26.15 -1.77 -21.57
N PHE A 249 -27.27 -1.38 -22.15
CA PHE A 249 -27.67 0.02 -22.31
C PHE A 249 -27.87 0.79 -21.00
N GLU A 250 -28.35 0.16 -19.94
CA GLU A 250 -28.50 0.80 -18.63
C GLU A 250 -27.15 1.20 -18.03
N GLU A 251 -26.13 0.33 -18.14
CA GLU A 251 -24.77 0.62 -17.68
C GLU A 251 -24.13 1.74 -18.51
N VAL A 252 -24.42 1.81 -19.81
CA VAL A 252 -23.89 2.83 -20.71
C VAL A 252 -24.27 4.23 -20.23
N CYS A 253 -25.49 4.46 -19.78
CA CYS A 253 -25.93 5.77 -19.27
C CYS A 253 -25.10 6.22 -18.05
N GLY A 254 -24.91 5.35 -17.07
CA GLY A 254 -24.07 5.64 -15.91
C GLY A 254 -22.60 5.88 -16.26
N LEU A 255 -22.10 5.14 -17.27
CA LEU A 255 -20.74 5.28 -17.75
C LEU A 255 -20.49 6.58 -18.52
N LEU A 256 -21.47 7.03 -19.31
CA LEU A 256 -21.42 8.33 -19.98
C LEU A 256 -21.39 9.47 -18.95
N ALA A 257 -22.18 9.40 -17.88
CA ALA A 257 -22.10 10.35 -16.77
C ALA A 257 -20.71 10.36 -16.12
N SER A 258 -20.15 9.18 -15.83
CA SER A 258 -18.79 9.07 -15.26
C SER A 258 -17.70 9.66 -16.17
N LEU A 259 -17.83 9.48 -17.48
CA LEU A 259 -16.94 10.12 -18.47
C LEU A 259 -17.14 11.63 -18.52
N GLY A 260 -18.37 12.09 -18.46
CA GLY A 260 -18.71 13.52 -18.37
C GLY A 260 -18.04 14.17 -17.16
N ASP A 261 -18.19 13.56 -15.98
CA ASP A 261 -17.57 14.01 -14.74
C ASP A 261 -16.03 14.02 -14.84
N ALA A 262 -15.44 12.94 -15.36
CA ALA A 262 -14.00 12.85 -15.52
C ALA A 262 -13.45 13.91 -16.49
N TYR A 263 -14.14 14.20 -17.60
CA TYR A 263 -13.76 15.27 -18.52
C TYR A 263 -13.95 16.66 -17.90
N ALA A 264 -14.98 16.87 -17.09
CA ALA A 264 -15.18 18.11 -16.36
C ALA A 264 -14.06 18.37 -15.35
N VAL A 265 -13.67 17.33 -14.58
CA VAL A 265 -12.53 17.37 -13.66
C VAL A 265 -11.21 17.65 -14.39
N SER A 266 -11.02 17.10 -15.58
CA SER A 266 -9.82 17.38 -16.41
C SER A 266 -9.79 18.77 -17.05
N GLY A 267 -10.86 19.58 -16.87
CA GLY A 267 -10.98 20.90 -17.48
C GLY A 267 -11.48 20.91 -18.92
N ASN A 268 -11.81 19.74 -19.49
CA ASN A 268 -12.28 19.65 -20.87
C ASN A 268 -13.83 19.74 -20.90
N ILE A 269 -14.34 20.96 -20.72
CA ILE A 269 -15.77 21.23 -20.60
C ILE A 269 -16.57 20.84 -21.86
N ASP A 270 -16.00 21.02 -23.04
CA ASP A 270 -16.68 20.70 -24.29
C ASP A 270 -16.92 19.19 -24.44
N ARG A 271 -15.90 18.38 -24.10
CA ARG A 271 -16.08 16.93 -24.04
C ARG A 271 -17.02 16.50 -22.93
N ALA A 272 -16.95 17.11 -21.76
CA ALA A 272 -17.87 16.81 -20.68
C ALA A 272 -19.33 16.99 -21.15
N LYS A 273 -19.66 18.12 -21.78
CA LYS A 273 -20.99 18.39 -22.36
C LYS A 273 -21.44 17.37 -23.40
N SER A 274 -20.52 16.80 -24.17
CA SER A 274 -20.85 15.81 -25.19
C SER A 274 -21.19 14.43 -24.61
N TYR A 275 -20.86 14.19 -23.35
CA TYR A 275 -21.13 12.94 -22.66
C TYR A 275 -22.40 13.01 -21.80
N TYR A 276 -22.82 14.20 -21.36
CA TYR A 276 -24.12 14.43 -20.71
C TYR A 276 -25.27 14.52 -21.73
#